data_e05f1944a7b2aaaac997d7316eeaa48d
#
_entry.id   e05f1944a7b2aaaac997d7316eeaa48d
#
_cell.length_a   1.000
_cell.length_b   1.000
_cell.length_c   1.000
_cell.angle_alpha   90.00
_cell.angle_beta   90.00
_cell.angle_gamma   90.00
#
_symmetry.space_group_name_H-M   'P 1'
#
loop_
_entity.id
_entity.type
_entity.pdbx_description
1 polymer ?
#
loop_
_entity_poly.entity_id
_entity_poly.type
_entity_poly.pdbx_seq_one_letter_code
_entity_poly.pdbx_strand_id
1 'polypeptide(L)'
;AGNVRRTAEIVFGDPHDEEYLDLKNYEVNPHRDQYGWTSNNSIYAELGMDYTDVCKRIVDNGEPGFAWLDNMQKYSRMKNGGDWKDHRVAGGNPCLEQSLESYELCCLVETFPDNHDSLEDYQRTLKYAYLYAKTVTLGRTHWPETNRVMLRNRRIGCSVSGVAQFITKNGMGELRNWLEKGYDTIQEWDKMYSDWFAVPRSIKTTSVKPSGTVSLLVGATPGMHYPESRFYIRRMRLSKHSELIEPLKKANY
;
A
#
# COMPACT_ATOMS: atom_id res chain seq x y z
N ALA A 1 10.96 -12.62 16.33
CA ALA A 1 9.89 -11.68 16.62
C ALA A 1 8.68 -12.07 15.77
N GLY A 2 7.67 -12.71 16.30
CA GLY A 2 6.51 -13.30 15.63
C GLY A 2 5.78 -12.41 14.59
N ASN A 3 6.45 -12.05 13.54
CA ASN A 3 5.91 -11.20 12.49
C ASN A 3 4.91 -12.01 11.66
N VAL A 4 3.69 -11.52 11.58
CA VAL A 4 2.58 -12.11 10.81
C VAL A 4 2.78 -11.91 9.31
N ARG A 5 3.61 -10.94 8.89
CA ARG A 5 3.87 -10.61 7.49
C ARG A 5 5.19 -11.17 7.02
N ARG A 6 5.23 -11.61 5.76
CA ARG A 6 6.46 -12.12 5.15
C ARG A 6 7.45 -10.97 4.91
N THR A 7 7.03 -9.97 4.16
CA THR A 7 7.84 -8.82 3.79
C THR A 7 7.76 -7.75 4.87
N ALA A 8 8.90 -7.36 5.41
CA ALA A 8 9.02 -6.38 6.49
C ALA A 8 9.61 -5.05 6.01
N GLU A 9 10.26 -5.04 4.85
CA GLU A 9 10.98 -3.89 4.32
C GLU A 9 10.91 -3.82 2.79
N ILE A 10 11.28 -2.68 2.24
CA ILE A 10 11.63 -2.51 0.83
C ILE A 10 13.02 -1.89 0.76
N VAL A 11 13.84 -2.41 -0.13
CA VAL A 11 15.19 -1.90 -0.40
C VAL A 11 15.20 -1.25 -1.77
N PHE A 12 15.78 -0.06 -1.86
CA PHE A 12 15.95 0.65 -3.13
C PHE A 12 17.40 0.64 -3.53
N GLY A 13 17.68 0.36 -4.79
CA GLY A 13 19.02 0.29 -5.34
C GLY A 13 19.18 1.00 -6.68
N ASP A 14 20.43 1.07 -7.10
CA ASP A 14 20.81 1.61 -8.40
C ASP A 14 20.48 0.59 -9.50
N PRO A 15 19.86 1.00 -10.63
CA PRO A 15 19.60 0.12 -11.76
C PRO A 15 20.84 -0.42 -12.48
N HIS A 16 22.03 0.12 -12.19
CA HIS A 16 23.31 -0.32 -12.74
C HIS A 16 24.17 -1.11 -11.75
N ASP A 17 23.69 -1.34 -10.53
CA ASP A 17 24.37 -2.15 -9.51
C ASP A 17 24.03 -3.64 -9.72
N GLU A 18 24.95 -4.35 -10.40
CA GLU A 18 24.79 -5.77 -10.72
C GLU A 18 24.63 -6.65 -9.46
N GLU A 19 25.35 -6.34 -8.39
CA GLU A 19 25.23 -7.08 -7.13
C GLU A 19 23.84 -6.90 -6.51
N TYR A 20 23.32 -5.68 -6.54
CA TYR A 20 21.97 -5.38 -6.08
C TYR A 20 20.91 -6.06 -6.93
N LEU A 21 21.05 -6.03 -8.27
CA LEU A 21 20.09 -6.62 -9.19
C LEU A 21 19.98 -8.14 -9.03
N ASP A 22 21.09 -8.79 -8.65
CA ASP A 22 21.15 -10.24 -8.46
C ASP A 22 20.89 -10.70 -7.01
N LEU A 23 20.48 -9.80 -6.10
CA LEU A 23 20.23 -10.14 -4.68
C LEU A 23 19.26 -11.31 -4.50
N LYS A 24 18.30 -11.49 -5.38
CA LYS A 24 17.30 -12.59 -5.34
C LYS A 24 17.49 -13.65 -6.41
N ASN A 25 18.61 -13.60 -7.11
CA ASN A 25 19.07 -14.71 -7.91
C ASN A 25 19.68 -15.78 -6.97
N TYR A 26 18.90 -16.79 -6.62
CA TYR A 26 19.33 -17.82 -5.67
C TYR A 26 20.30 -18.83 -6.25
N GLU A 27 20.52 -18.84 -7.56
CA GLU A 27 21.63 -19.59 -8.19
C GLU A 27 22.97 -18.91 -7.87
N VAL A 28 23.01 -17.58 -7.91
CA VAL A 28 24.19 -16.77 -7.56
C VAL A 28 24.32 -16.62 -6.04
N ASN A 29 23.20 -16.45 -5.34
CA ASN A 29 23.13 -16.17 -3.90
C ASN A 29 22.31 -17.22 -3.14
N PRO A 30 22.69 -18.50 -3.12
CA PRO A 30 21.88 -19.59 -2.55
C PRO A 30 21.60 -19.43 -1.06
N HIS A 31 22.49 -18.77 -0.31
CA HIS A 31 22.30 -18.51 1.12
C HIS A 31 21.14 -17.56 1.40
N ARG A 32 20.69 -16.76 0.43
CA ARG A 32 19.59 -15.81 0.57
C ARG A 32 18.20 -16.44 0.44
N ASP A 33 18.08 -17.65 -0.08
CA ASP A 33 16.80 -18.35 -0.21
C ASP A 33 16.03 -18.45 1.12
N GLN A 34 16.76 -18.56 2.24
CA GLN A 34 16.17 -18.69 3.56
C GLN A 34 15.50 -17.41 4.08
N TYR A 35 15.89 -16.23 3.58
CA TYR A 35 15.42 -14.93 4.09
C TYR A 35 15.14 -13.87 3.02
N GLY A 36 15.49 -14.11 1.75
CA GLY A 36 15.27 -13.14 0.65
C GLY A 36 13.83 -12.66 0.51
N TRP A 37 12.87 -13.46 0.95
CA TRP A 37 11.45 -13.11 1.00
C TRP A 37 11.08 -12.05 2.06
N THR A 38 11.99 -11.67 2.96
CA THR A 38 11.73 -10.67 4.02
C THR A 38 11.72 -9.24 3.49
N SER A 39 12.36 -8.98 2.35
CA SER A 39 12.36 -7.67 1.69
C SER A 39 11.71 -7.74 0.31
N ASN A 40 11.12 -6.63 -0.13
CA ASN A 40 10.91 -6.32 -1.53
C ASN A 40 12.09 -5.47 -2.03
N ASN A 41 12.50 -5.66 -3.28
CA ASN A 41 13.59 -4.88 -3.86
C ASN A 41 13.05 -4.08 -5.05
N SER A 42 13.41 -2.81 -5.15
CA SER A 42 13.05 -1.94 -6.27
C SER A 42 14.23 -1.05 -6.65
N ILE A 43 14.35 -0.73 -7.93
CA ILE A 43 15.29 0.29 -8.38
C ILE A 43 14.64 1.66 -8.40
N TYR A 44 15.42 2.72 -8.23
CA TYR A 44 14.98 4.06 -8.60
C TYR A 44 14.98 4.18 -10.12
N ALA A 45 13.77 4.37 -10.66
CA ALA A 45 13.55 4.38 -12.10
C ALA A 45 13.37 5.79 -12.63
N GLU A 46 13.91 6.07 -13.81
CA GLU A 46 13.82 7.33 -14.53
C GLU A 46 13.26 7.12 -15.94
N LEU A 47 12.55 8.12 -16.46
CA LEU A 47 12.03 8.06 -17.82
C LEU A 47 13.16 8.09 -18.84
N GLY A 48 13.12 7.19 -19.84
CA GLY A 48 14.10 7.13 -20.92
C GLY A 48 15.34 6.28 -20.64
N MET A 49 15.44 5.67 -19.46
CA MET A 49 16.51 4.72 -19.15
C MET A 49 16.28 3.37 -19.86
N ASP A 50 17.34 2.67 -20.24
CA ASP A 50 17.25 1.30 -20.74
C ASP A 50 17.12 0.31 -19.58
N TYR A 51 16.02 -0.42 -19.56
CA TYR A 51 15.69 -1.41 -18.52
C TYR A 51 15.84 -2.86 -19.00
N THR A 52 16.50 -3.10 -20.14
CA THR A 52 16.58 -4.43 -20.74
C THR A 52 17.15 -5.46 -19.75
N ASP A 53 18.24 -5.14 -19.06
CA ASP A 53 18.87 -6.06 -18.12
C ASP A 53 18.07 -6.21 -16.80
N VAL A 54 17.45 -5.15 -16.33
CA VAL A 54 16.54 -5.22 -15.19
C VAL A 54 15.35 -6.13 -15.52
N CYS A 55 14.75 -5.98 -16.70
CA CYS A 55 13.61 -6.80 -17.14
C CYS A 55 13.96 -8.28 -17.27
N LYS A 56 15.19 -8.63 -17.69
CA LYS A 56 15.63 -10.03 -17.70
C LYS A 56 15.58 -10.64 -16.29
N ARG A 57 16.12 -9.93 -15.31
CA ARG A 57 16.11 -10.38 -13.91
C ARG A 57 14.68 -10.51 -13.32
N ILE A 58 13.79 -9.58 -13.70
CA ILE A 58 12.37 -9.67 -13.31
C ILE A 58 11.72 -10.94 -13.84
N VAL A 59 12.03 -11.35 -15.07
CA VAL A 59 11.51 -12.60 -15.66
C VAL A 59 11.94 -13.82 -14.84
N ASP A 60 13.19 -13.85 -14.41
CA ASP A 60 13.77 -15.00 -13.71
C ASP A 60 13.41 -15.01 -12.21
N ASN A 61 13.48 -13.84 -11.56
CA ASN A 61 13.40 -13.73 -10.10
C ASN A 61 12.14 -13.01 -9.59
N GLY A 62 11.33 -12.40 -10.47
CA GLY A 62 10.17 -11.57 -10.09
C GLY A 62 10.51 -10.19 -9.54
N GLU A 63 11.78 -9.86 -9.35
CA GLU A 63 12.30 -8.60 -8.83
C GLU A 63 13.64 -8.23 -9.54
N PRO A 64 14.07 -6.97 -9.46
CA PRO A 64 13.51 -5.86 -8.69
C PRO A 64 12.26 -5.23 -9.34
N GLY A 65 11.46 -4.51 -8.53
CA GLY A 65 10.41 -3.63 -9.02
C GLY A 65 10.94 -2.26 -9.43
N PHE A 66 10.03 -1.37 -9.84
CA PHE A 66 10.35 0.02 -10.25
C PHE A 66 9.77 1.02 -9.25
N ALA A 67 10.58 1.92 -8.72
CA ALA A 67 10.18 3.03 -7.87
C ALA A 67 10.42 4.35 -8.61
N TRP A 68 9.35 4.99 -9.05
CA TRP A 68 9.37 6.26 -9.78
C TRP A 68 9.42 7.43 -8.80
N LEU A 69 10.60 7.71 -8.23
CA LEU A 69 10.77 8.70 -7.16
C LEU A 69 10.30 10.10 -7.59
N ASP A 70 10.66 10.53 -8.79
CA ASP A 70 10.22 11.82 -9.34
C ASP A 70 8.70 11.95 -9.40
N ASN A 71 8.01 10.87 -9.79
CA ASN A 71 6.56 10.85 -9.82
C ASN A 71 5.96 10.90 -8.40
N MET A 72 6.58 10.20 -7.44
CA MET A 72 6.15 10.24 -6.03
C MET A 72 6.28 11.64 -5.44
N GLN A 73 7.33 12.37 -5.81
CA GLN A 73 7.57 13.74 -5.35
C GLN A 73 6.68 14.75 -6.06
N LYS A 74 6.47 14.57 -7.36
CA LYS A 74 5.79 15.52 -8.24
C LYS A 74 4.28 15.50 -8.11
N TYR A 75 3.69 14.31 -7.88
CA TYR A 75 2.24 14.16 -7.96
C TYR A 75 1.63 13.73 -6.64
N SER A 76 0.63 14.47 -6.16
CA SER A 76 -0.32 13.96 -5.15
C SER A 76 -1.37 13.07 -5.84
N ARG A 77 -1.84 13.48 -7.01
CA ARG A 77 -2.71 12.71 -7.91
C ARG A 77 -2.38 13.07 -9.34
N MET A 78 -2.00 12.11 -10.16
CA MET A 78 -1.52 12.35 -11.53
C MET A 78 -2.52 13.13 -12.40
N LYS A 79 -3.83 12.86 -12.25
CA LYS A 79 -4.90 13.55 -12.97
C LYS A 79 -4.89 15.07 -12.74
N ASN A 80 -4.47 15.52 -11.57
CA ASN A 80 -4.48 16.95 -11.19
C ASN A 80 -3.23 17.71 -11.64
N GLY A 81 -2.30 17.03 -12.31
CA GLY A 81 -0.99 17.60 -12.65
C GLY A 81 0.00 17.58 -11.48
N GLY A 82 1.22 18.01 -11.75
CA GLY A 82 2.29 18.06 -10.75
C GLY A 82 2.07 19.23 -9.79
N ASP A 83 2.15 18.95 -8.48
CA ASP A 83 2.03 19.96 -7.42
C ASP A 83 3.26 20.08 -6.51
N TRP A 84 4.20 19.13 -6.63
CA TRP A 84 5.46 19.09 -5.89
C TRP A 84 5.33 19.24 -4.36
N LYS A 85 4.15 19.00 -3.79
CA LYS A 85 3.94 19.10 -2.35
C LYS A 85 4.80 18.13 -1.58
N ASP A 86 5.02 16.94 -2.15
CA ASP A 86 5.68 15.81 -1.52
C ASP A 86 7.16 15.65 -1.93
N HIS A 87 7.82 16.75 -2.24
CA HIS A 87 9.21 16.78 -2.75
C HIS A 87 10.27 16.16 -1.83
N ARG A 88 9.92 15.85 -0.57
CA ARG A 88 10.82 15.22 0.41
C ARG A 88 10.72 13.70 0.46
N VAL A 89 9.88 13.10 -0.34
CA VAL A 89 9.79 11.65 -0.42
C VAL A 89 11.16 11.08 -0.79
N ALA A 90 11.58 10.06 -0.03
CA ALA A 90 12.82 9.34 -0.27
C ALA A 90 12.60 7.85 -0.59
N GLY A 91 11.36 7.37 -0.49
CA GLY A 91 11.02 5.98 -0.75
C GLY A 91 9.58 5.67 -0.40
N GLY A 92 9.31 4.48 0.09
CA GLY A 92 7.95 4.07 0.46
C GLY A 92 7.93 2.87 1.41
N ASN A 93 6.73 2.45 1.77
CA ASN A 93 6.51 1.26 2.58
C ASN A 93 6.75 -0.03 1.76
N PRO A 94 6.83 -1.21 2.40
CA PRO A 94 7.20 -2.48 1.74
C PRO A 94 6.39 -2.84 0.49
N CYS A 95 5.13 -2.44 0.40
CA CYS A 95 4.28 -2.69 -0.78
C CYS A 95 4.29 -1.52 -1.77
N LEU A 96 5.01 -0.44 -1.48
CA LEU A 96 5.17 0.78 -2.27
C LEU A 96 3.85 1.52 -2.61
N GLU A 97 2.76 1.22 -1.91
CA GLU A 97 1.50 1.95 -2.07
C GLU A 97 1.50 3.31 -1.36
N GLN A 98 2.42 3.52 -0.42
CA GLN A 98 2.64 4.78 0.27
C GLN A 98 4.04 5.29 -0.01
N SER A 99 4.14 6.45 -0.65
CA SER A 99 5.39 7.21 -0.66
C SER A 99 5.65 7.79 0.72
N LEU A 100 6.90 7.76 1.18
CA LEU A 100 7.28 8.20 2.53
C LEU A 100 8.53 9.06 2.51
N GLU A 101 8.56 10.05 3.39
CA GLU A 101 9.77 10.75 3.79
C GLU A 101 10.54 9.94 4.84
N SER A 102 11.81 10.22 5.05
CA SER A 102 12.58 9.59 6.13
C SER A 102 11.90 9.80 7.49
N TYR A 103 11.85 8.75 8.29
CA TYR A 103 11.19 8.69 9.61
C TYR A 103 9.66 8.82 9.57
N GLU A 104 9.02 8.78 8.42
CA GLU A 104 7.56 8.89 8.30
C GLU A 104 6.88 7.54 8.55
N LEU A 105 5.68 7.58 9.14
CA LEU A 105 4.84 6.41 9.35
C LEU A 105 3.77 6.31 8.28
N CYS A 106 3.43 5.07 7.94
CA CYS A 106 2.38 4.71 7.01
C CYS A 106 1.04 4.59 7.75
N CYS A 107 0.16 5.60 7.63
CA CYS A 107 -1.19 5.59 8.20
C CYS A 107 -2.19 5.17 7.13
N LEU A 108 -2.72 3.97 7.23
CA LEU A 108 -3.62 3.38 6.24
C LEU A 108 -4.99 3.08 6.83
N VAL A 109 -6.01 3.20 5.99
CA VAL A 109 -7.34 2.66 6.21
C VAL A 109 -7.82 2.02 4.90
N GLU A 110 -8.52 0.89 5.00
CA GLU A 110 -9.02 0.15 3.84
C GLU A 110 -10.53 0.32 3.71
N THR A 111 -11.02 0.51 2.47
CA THR A 111 -12.44 0.63 2.14
C THR A 111 -12.82 -0.31 1.01
N PHE A 112 -14.11 -0.67 0.92
CA PHE A 112 -14.62 -1.74 0.07
C PHE A 112 -15.89 -1.27 -0.65
N PRO A 113 -15.79 -0.62 -1.81
CA PRO A 113 -16.95 -0.02 -2.50
C PRO A 113 -18.03 -1.04 -2.85
N ASP A 114 -17.68 -2.28 -3.20
CA ASP A 114 -18.66 -3.33 -3.55
C ASP A 114 -19.56 -3.76 -2.38
N ASN A 115 -19.20 -3.42 -1.15
CA ASN A 115 -19.96 -3.72 0.05
C ASN A 115 -20.98 -2.62 0.41
N HIS A 116 -21.27 -1.69 -0.49
CA HIS A 116 -22.17 -0.57 -0.31
C HIS A 116 -23.29 -0.58 -1.34
N ASP A 117 -24.48 -0.21 -0.91
CA ASP A 117 -25.67 -0.21 -1.75
C ASP A 117 -25.75 1.00 -2.69
N SER A 118 -25.08 2.11 -2.33
CA SER A 118 -25.07 3.33 -3.13
C SER A 118 -23.77 4.13 -2.94
N LEU A 119 -23.54 5.06 -3.87
CA LEU A 119 -22.42 5.99 -3.76
C LEU A 119 -22.49 6.83 -2.47
N GLU A 120 -23.66 7.29 -2.07
CA GLU A 120 -23.89 8.07 -0.86
C GLU A 120 -23.52 7.28 0.39
N ASP A 121 -23.85 5.98 0.42
CA ASP A 121 -23.47 5.08 1.50
C ASP A 121 -21.95 4.90 1.55
N TYR A 122 -21.31 4.71 0.41
CA TYR A 122 -19.85 4.66 0.32
C TYR A 122 -19.18 5.96 0.78
N GLN A 123 -19.68 7.13 0.35
CA GLN A 123 -19.17 8.43 0.78
C GLN A 123 -19.31 8.63 2.30
N ARG A 124 -20.40 8.15 2.89
CA ARG A 124 -20.58 8.15 4.35
C ARG A 124 -19.53 7.29 5.04
N THR A 125 -19.22 6.12 4.50
CA THR A 125 -18.15 5.25 5.00
C THR A 125 -16.78 5.93 4.86
N LEU A 126 -16.49 6.57 3.73
CA LEU A 126 -15.25 7.32 3.52
C LEU A 126 -15.04 8.41 4.56
N LYS A 127 -16.09 9.14 4.94
CA LYS A 127 -16.05 10.13 6.02
C LYS A 127 -15.48 9.52 7.31
N TYR A 128 -16.02 8.41 7.77
CA TYR A 128 -15.59 7.81 9.04
C TYR A 128 -14.27 7.06 8.94
N ALA A 129 -14.02 6.40 7.82
CA ALA A 129 -12.72 5.77 7.54
C ALA A 129 -11.59 6.80 7.56
N TYR A 130 -11.83 7.96 6.93
CA TYR A 130 -10.87 9.05 6.91
C TYR A 130 -10.70 9.71 8.30
N LEU A 131 -11.80 9.87 9.07
CA LEU A 131 -11.74 10.33 10.46
C LEU A 131 -10.83 9.43 11.30
N TYR A 132 -11.02 8.11 11.20
CA TYR A 132 -10.19 7.13 11.89
C TYR A 132 -8.70 7.32 11.55
N ALA A 133 -8.36 7.35 10.25
CA ALA A 133 -6.98 7.51 9.81
C ALA A 133 -6.39 8.87 10.23
N LYS A 134 -7.16 9.95 10.14
CA LYS A 134 -6.74 11.28 10.58
C LYS A 134 -6.46 11.32 12.08
N THR A 135 -7.29 10.67 12.87
CA THR A 135 -7.11 10.55 14.32
C THR A 135 -5.83 9.78 14.66
N VAL A 136 -5.52 8.70 13.92
CA VAL A 136 -4.27 7.95 14.10
C VAL A 136 -3.04 8.83 13.89
N THR A 137 -3.09 9.78 12.95
CA THR A 137 -1.97 10.72 12.73
C THR A 137 -1.71 11.67 13.89
N LEU A 138 -2.65 11.80 14.86
CA LEU A 138 -2.46 12.63 16.05
C LEU A 138 -1.62 11.94 17.13
N GLY A 139 -1.43 10.62 17.02
CA GLY A 139 -0.65 9.84 17.96
C GLY A 139 0.81 10.29 18.01
N ARG A 140 1.39 10.22 19.22
CA ARG A 140 2.82 10.47 19.42
C ARG A 140 3.59 9.16 19.46
N THR A 141 4.80 9.19 18.93
CA THR A 141 5.78 8.10 19.04
C THR A 141 6.88 8.50 20.02
N HIS A 142 7.75 7.56 20.38
CA HIS A 142 8.94 7.84 21.19
C HIS A 142 10.11 8.44 20.38
N TRP A 143 9.96 8.56 19.05
CA TRP A 143 10.99 9.13 18.17
C TRP A 143 10.65 10.59 17.80
N PRO A 144 11.48 11.56 18.25
CA PRO A 144 11.25 12.99 17.96
C PRO A 144 11.23 13.31 16.47
N GLU A 145 12.08 12.64 15.66
CA GLU A 145 12.16 12.82 14.22
C GLU A 145 10.85 12.40 13.55
N THR A 146 10.32 11.23 13.92
CA THR A 146 9.04 10.73 13.42
C THR A 146 7.91 11.68 13.80
N ASN A 147 7.85 12.14 15.03
CA ASN A 147 6.83 13.08 15.49
C ASN A 147 6.86 14.38 14.68
N ARG A 148 8.04 14.92 14.37
CA ARG A 148 8.19 16.13 13.56
C ARG A 148 7.67 15.95 12.13
N VAL A 149 8.02 14.82 11.48
CA VAL A 149 7.56 14.52 10.12
C VAL A 149 6.07 14.28 10.09
N MET A 150 5.54 13.48 11.02
CA MET A 150 4.11 13.19 11.13
C MET A 150 3.30 14.45 11.43
N LEU A 151 3.79 15.33 12.29
CA LEU A 151 3.13 16.61 12.60
C LEU A 151 2.99 17.49 11.38
N ARG A 152 3.99 17.52 10.51
CA ARG A 152 3.98 18.32 9.28
C ARG A 152 3.13 17.71 8.18
N ASN A 153 3.30 16.42 7.89
CA ASN A 153 2.78 15.79 6.68
C ASN A 153 1.37 15.23 6.86
N ARG A 154 1.01 14.72 8.03
CA ARG A 154 -0.28 14.08 8.28
C ARG A 154 -0.69 13.10 7.17
N ARG A 155 0.28 12.40 6.57
CA ARG A 155 0.07 11.50 5.44
C ARG A 155 -0.93 10.40 5.78
N ILE A 156 -1.88 10.18 4.87
CA ILE A 156 -2.90 9.13 4.97
C ILE A 156 -2.97 8.39 3.63
N GLY A 157 -3.16 7.10 3.69
CA GLY A 157 -3.55 6.26 2.57
C GLY A 157 -4.94 5.69 2.81
N CYS A 158 -5.99 6.43 2.45
CA CYS A 158 -7.33 5.87 2.37
C CYS A 158 -7.39 4.99 1.12
N SER A 159 -7.39 3.69 1.33
CA SER A 159 -7.22 2.68 0.30
C SER A 159 -8.54 2.02 -0.07
N VAL A 160 -8.57 1.41 -1.25
CA VAL A 160 -9.73 0.72 -1.82
C VAL A 160 -9.36 -0.71 -2.21
N SER A 161 -10.19 -1.67 -1.84
CA SER A 161 -10.11 -3.09 -2.23
C SER A 161 -11.43 -3.57 -2.81
N GLY A 162 -11.43 -4.76 -3.44
CA GLY A 162 -12.60 -5.28 -4.14
C GLY A 162 -12.84 -4.62 -5.49
N VAL A 163 -11.81 -3.99 -6.06
CA VAL A 163 -11.91 -3.28 -7.34
C VAL A 163 -12.35 -4.22 -8.48
N ALA A 164 -11.76 -5.42 -8.56
CA ALA A 164 -12.12 -6.40 -9.57
C ALA A 164 -13.59 -6.87 -9.45
N GLN A 165 -14.07 -7.08 -8.23
CA GLN A 165 -15.46 -7.44 -7.96
C GLN A 165 -16.42 -6.32 -8.36
N PHE A 166 -16.11 -5.09 -7.95
CA PHE A 166 -16.91 -3.93 -8.31
C PHE A 166 -17.04 -3.74 -9.83
N ILE A 167 -15.91 -3.87 -10.57
CA ILE A 167 -15.91 -3.78 -12.04
C ILE A 167 -16.79 -4.86 -12.66
N THR A 168 -16.69 -6.09 -12.17
CA THR A 168 -17.45 -7.22 -12.68
C THR A 168 -18.96 -7.01 -12.50
N LYS A 169 -19.36 -6.40 -11.41
CA LYS A 169 -20.77 -6.17 -11.05
C LYS A 169 -21.34 -4.89 -11.67
N ASN A 170 -20.59 -3.80 -11.63
CA ASN A 170 -21.08 -2.46 -11.94
C ASN A 170 -20.41 -1.81 -13.17
N GLY A 171 -19.33 -2.40 -13.67
CA GLY A 171 -18.56 -1.89 -14.79
C GLY A 171 -17.52 -0.82 -14.42
N MET A 172 -16.60 -0.59 -15.34
CA MET A 172 -15.47 0.34 -15.17
C MET A 172 -15.92 1.80 -15.10
N GLY A 173 -16.98 2.17 -15.81
CA GLY A 173 -17.52 3.53 -15.81
C GLY A 173 -18.03 3.93 -14.43
N GLU A 174 -18.77 3.04 -13.78
CA GLU A 174 -19.31 3.28 -12.45
C GLU A 174 -18.20 3.27 -11.38
N LEU A 175 -17.21 2.38 -11.49
CA LEU A 175 -16.04 2.44 -10.63
C LEU A 175 -15.35 3.81 -10.71
N ARG A 176 -15.12 4.30 -11.92
CA ARG A 176 -14.50 5.63 -12.12
C ARG A 176 -15.31 6.73 -11.43
N ASN A 177 -16.63 6.73 -11.61
CA ASN A 177 -17.52 7.69 -10.96
C ASN A 177 -17.40 7.64 -9.43
N TRP A 178 -17.45 6.44 -8.84
CA TRP A 178 -17.34 6.29 -7.38
C TRP A 178 -15.98 6.70 -6.83
N LEU A 179 -14.89 6.37 -7.52
CA LEU A 179 -13.55 6.75 -7.09
C LEU A 179 -13.28 8.26 -7.24
N GLU A 180 -13.80 8.91 -8.29
CA GLU A 180 -13.71 10.35 -8.46
C GLU A 180 -14.47 11.08 -7.34
N LYS A 181 -15.73 10.75 -7.14
CA LYS A 181 -16.58 11.32 -6.09
C LYS A 181 -16.04 11.00 -4.70
N GLY A 182 -15.54 9.79 -4.50
CA GLY A 182 -14.90 9.36 -3.26
C GLY A 182 -13.64 10.18 -2.94
N TYR A 183 -12.83 10.46 -3.95
CA TYR A 183 -11.66 11.32 -3.78
C TYR A 183 -12.05 12.74 -3.35
N ASP A 184 -13.03 13.34 -4.01
CA ASP A 184 -13.52 14.68 -3.67
C ASP A 184 -14.05 14.71 -2.23
N THR A 185 -14.84 13.70 -1.84
CA THR A 185 -15.33 13.52 -0.46
C THR A 185 -14.18 13.48 0.55
N ILE A 186 -13.12 12.72 0.26
CA ILE A 186 -11.95 12.65 1.14
C ILE A 186 -11.25 14.01 1.25
N GLN A 187 -11.12 14.79 0.15
CA GLN A 187 -10.52 16.12 0.19
C GLN A 187 -11.33 17.09 1.07
N GLU A 188 -12.65 17.04 0.97
CA GLU A 188 -13.54 17.87 1.79
C GLU A 188 -13.40 17.52 3.29
N TRP A 189 -13.40 16.24 3.63
CA TRP A 189 -13.24 15.78 5.01
C TRP A 189 -11.82 15.99 5.54
N ASP A 190 -10.78 15.89 4.71
CA ASP A 190 -9.43 16.25 5.13
C ASP A 190 -9.36 17.71 5.56
N LYS A 191 -9.97 18.59 4.77
CA LYS A 191 -10.08 20.02 5.13
C LYS A 191 -10.78 20.20 6.47
N MET A 192 -11.96 19.62 6.61
CA MET A 192 -12.81 19.78 7.79
C MET A 192 -12.13 19.23 9.06
N TYR A 193 -11.58 18.01 9.01
CA TYR A 193 -10.91 17.43 10.16
C TYR A 193 -9.60 18.13 10.50
N SER A 194 -8.86 18.65 9.51
CA SER A 194 -7.68 19.46 9.76
C SER A 194 -8.02 20.72 10.52
N ASP A 195 -9.12 21.39 10.15
CA ASP A 195 -9.60 22.58 10.85
C ASP A 195 -10.08 22.24 12.27
N TRP A 196 -10.85 21.16 12.45
CA TRP A 196 -11.34 20.74 13.78
C TRP A 196 -10.22 20.32 14.75
N PHE A 197 -9.20 19.64 14.24
CA PHE A 197 -8.08 19.18 15.06
C PHE A 197 -6.93 20.19 15.15
N ALA A 198 -7.06 21.34 14.49
CA ALA A 198 -6.01 22.37 14.39
C ALA A 198 -4.65 21.78 13.94
N VAL A 199 -4.69 20.94 12.90
CA VAL A 199 -3.50 20.32 12.30
C VAL A 199 -3.42 20.61 10.80
N PRO A 200 -2.23 20.46 10.17
CA PRO A 200 -2.09 20.60 8.73
C PRO A 200 -2.97 19.62 7.95
N ARG A 201 -3.34 20.01 6.72
CA ARG A 201 -3.93 19.08 5.77
C ARG A 201 -2.94 17.97 5.42
N SER A 202 -3.47 16.80 5.13
CA SER A 202 -2.66 15.66 4.75
C SER A 202 -1.95 15.90 3.42
N ILE A 203 -0.65 15.60 3.39
CA ILE A 203 0.18 15.80 2.19
C ILE A 203 -0.26 14.89 1.05
N LYS A 204 -0.69 13.66 1.38
CA LYS A 204 -1.39 12.70 0.52
C LYS A 204 -2.52 12.04 1.32
N THR A 205 -3.60 11.66 0.64
CA THR A 205 -4.85 11.27 1.29
C THR A 205 -5.32 9.88 0.90
N THR A 206 -4.94 9.38 -0.28
CA THR A 206 -5.44 8.14 -0.85
C THR A 206 -4.31 7.21 -1.28
N SER A 207 -4.63 5.92 -1.38
CA SER A 207 -3.72 4.87 -1.82
C SER A 207 -4.49 3.71 -2.44
N VAL A 208 -3.79 2.75 -3.04
CA VAL A 208 -4.35 1.45 -3.42
C VAL A 208 -3.42 0.36 -2.89
N LYS A 209 -3.78 -0.16 -1.72
CA LYS A 209 -3.01 -1.21 -1.06
C LYS A 209 -3.35 -2.59 -1.63
N PRO A 210 -2.36 -3.48 -1.85
CA PRO A 210 -2.62 -4.89 -2.16
C PRO A 210 -3.08 -5.65 -0.91
N SER A 211 -4.26 -5.34 -0.40
CA SER A 211 -4.81 -5.74 0.89
C SER A 211 -5.14 -7.24 0.99
N GLY A 212 -4.11 -8.11 0.96
CA GLY A 212 -4.27 -9.56 0.89
C GLY A 212 -4.82 -10.26 2.15
N THR A 213 -4.94 -9.56 3.29
CA THR A 213 -5.45 -10.12 4.55
C THR A 213 -6.74 -9.44 4.98
N VAL A 214 -6.76 -8.11 5.05
CA VAL A 214 -7.94 -7.35 5.51
C VAL A 214 -9.12 -7.53 4.56
N SER A 215 -8.89 -7.57 3.25
CA SER A 215 -9.93 -7.84 2.25
C SER A 215 -10.68 -9.15 2.47
N LEU A 216 -10.01 -10.19 2.98
CA LEU A 216 -10.64 -11.49 3.25
C LEU A 216 -11.70 -11.42 4.35
N LEU A 217 -11.54 -10.52 5.32
CA LEU A 217 -12.51 -10.38 6.43
C LEU A 217 -13.90 -9.97 5.93
N VAL A 218 -13.96 -9.31 4.79
CA VAL A 218 -15.19 -8.78 4.19
C VAL A 218 -15.54 -9.45 2.86
N GLY A 219 -14.82 -10.53 2.48
CA GLY A 219 -15.04 -11.26 1.24
C GLY A 219 -14.65 -10.48 -0.03
N ALA A 220 -13.75 -9.48 0.08
CA ALA A 220 -13.31 -8.68 -1.05
C ALA A 220 -12.03 -9.23 -1.69
N THR A 221 -11.86 -8.98 -3.00
CA THR A 221 -10.57 -9.20 -3.67
C THR A 221 -9.54 -8.18 -3.19
N PRO A 222 -8.23 -8.55 -3.10
CA PRO A 222 -7.20 -7.67 -2.55
C PRO A 222 -6.88 -6.51 -3.49
N GLY A 223 -7.05 -5.28 -3.02
CA GLY A 223 -6.73 -4.06 -3.78
C GLY A 223 -7.43 -4.04 -5.14
N MET A 224 -6.63 -3.86 -6.19
CA MET A 224 -7.06 -3.87 -7.59
C MET A 224 -6.86 -5.23 -8.28
N HIS A 225 -6.30 -6.24 -7.58
CA HIS A 225 -5.94 -7.51 -8.18
C HIS A 225 -7.17 -8.38 -8.46
N TYR A 226 -7.13 -9.08 -9.59
CA TYR A 226 -8.04 -10.20 -9.82
C TYR A 226 -7.62 -11.40 -8.98
N PRO A 227 -8.55 -12.32 -8.65
CA PRO A 227 -8.18 -13.59 -8.04
C PRO A 227 -7.24 -14.37 -8.97
N GLU A 228 -6.23 -15.01 -8.39
CA GLU A 228 -5.27 -15.84 -9.15
C GLU A 228 -5.99 -16.99 -9.87
N SER A 229 -6.99 -17.59 -9.22
CA SER A 229 -7.81 -18.67 -9.74
C SER A 229 -9.20 -18.63 -9.10
N ARG A 230 -10.19 -19.27 -9.76
CA ARG A 230 -11.54 -19.47 -9.20
C ARG A 230 -11.49 -20.31 -7.92
N PHE A 231 -10.58 -21.28 -7.87
CA PHE A 231 -10.34 -22.14 -6.73
C PHE A 231 -8.85 -22.22 -6.50
N TYR A 232 -8.40 -22.08 -5.25
CA TYR A 232 -7.01 -22.20 -4.89
C TYR A 232 -6.84 -22.71 -3.44
N ILE A 233 -5.71 -23.37 -3.20
CA ILE A 233 -5.34 -23.79 -1.85
C ILE A 233 -4.54 -22.69 -1.20
N ARG A 234 -5.07 -22.11 -0.13
CA ARG A 234 -4.37 -21.07 0.62
C ARG A 234 -3.66 -21.68 1.82
N ARG A 235 -2.33 -21.57 1.82
CA ARG A 235 -1.50 -21.93 2.99
C ARG A 235 -1.35 -20.73 3.90
N MET A 236 -1.82 -20.87 5.13
CA MET A 236 -1.66 -19.86 6.17
C MET A 236 -0.64 -20.31 7.21
N ARG A 237 0.20 -19.37 7.66
CA ARG A 237 1.11 -19.60 8.78
C ARG A 237 0.49 -19.02 10.05
N LEU A 238 0.35 -19.85 11.07
CA LEU A 238 -0.10 -19.45 12.39
C LEU A 238 1.03 -19.68 13.39
N SER A 239 1.10 -18.82 14.43
CA SER A 239 1.98 -19.09 15.56
C SER A 239 1.60 -20.42 16.21
N LYS A 240 2.60 -21.24 16.56
CA LYS A 240 2.37 -22.49 17.31
C LYS A 240 1.71 -22.29 18.66
N HIS A 241 1.70 -21.06 19.17
CA HIS A 241 1.05 -20.67 20.43
C HIS A 241 -0.34 -20.04 20.21
N SER A 242 -0.86 -20.03 18.96
CA SER A 242 -2.19 -19.52 18.68
C SER A 242 -3.27 -20.44 19.25
N GLU A 243 -4.23 -19.87 19.95
CA GLU A 243 -5.41 -20.60 20.45
C GLU A 243 -6.29 -21.19 19.33
N LEU A 244 -6.09 -20.72 18.09
CA LEU A 244 -6.81 -21.24 16.92
C LEU A 244 -6.29 -22.60 16.43
N ILE A 245 -5.09 -23.04 16.85
CA ILE A 245 -4.47 -24.27 16.34
C ILE A 245 -5.32 -25.49 16.66
N GLU A 246 -5.77 -25.64 17.90
CA GLU A 246 -6.56 -26.81 18.31
C GLU A 246 -7.95 -26.87 17.65
N PRO A 247 -8.72 -25.77 17.58
CA PRO A 247 -9.96 -25.73 16.78
C PRO A 247 -9.76 -26.07 15.31
N LEU A 248 -8.70 -25.56 14.67
CA LEU A 248 -8.41 -25.81 13.26
C LEU A 248 -8.06 -27.28 13.00
N LYS A 249 -7.22 -27.89 13.85
CA LYS A 249 -6.92 -29.34 13.78
C LYS A 249 -8.17 -30.20 13.93
N LYS A 250 -9.05 -29.85 14.86
CA LYS A 250 -10.35 -30.57 15.03
C LYS A 250 -11.26 -30.42 13.81
N ALA A 251 -11.13 -29.34 13.07
CA ALA A 251 -11.84 -29.09 11.81
C ALA A 251 -11.12 -29.63 10.56
N ASN A 252 -10.03 -30.41 10.74
CA ASN A 252 -9.19 -30.99 9.67
C ASN A 252 -8.49 -29.94 8.76
N TYR A 253 -8.08 -28.82 9.33
CA TYR A 253 -7.22 -27.83 8.66
C TYR A 253 -5.75 -28.01 9.05
#